data_34e08def657763c46d1b802a73d7d22f
#
_entry.id   34e08def657763c46d1b802a73d7d22f
#
_cell.length_a   1.000
_cell.length_b   1.000
_cell.length_c   1.000
_cell.angle_alpha   90.00
_cell.angle_beta   90.00
_cell.angle_gamma   90.00
#
_symmetry.space_group_name_H-M   'P 1'
#
loop_
_entity.id
_entity.type
_entity.pdbx_description
1 polymer ?
#
loop_
_entity_poly.entity_id
_entity_poly.type
_entity_poly.pdbx_seq_one_letter_code
_entity_poly.pdbx_strand_id
1 'polypeptide(L)'
;MRKQILQLLSITLLSITLLALSQTQGFAQQSDCGFIQNPDRQAYCRAISGGGSSHCGFIREPDLQARCRAETGGGSSQCGFIRDRDMQAACRASTERANSSNNIGSASSQCGFIQDPDKQAYCRATSGGGSSQCGFIREPDLQAMCRAETGGGSSQCGFIRNRDMQAACRAVTK
;
A
#
# COMPACT_ATOMS: atom_id res chain seq x y z
N MET A 1 14.28 -23.62 -44.79
CA MET A 1 13.49 -22.38 -44.67
C MET A 1 12.16 -22.58 -43.90
N ARG A 2 11.27 -23.54 -44.24
CA ARG A 2 9.99 -23.74 -43.52
C ARG A 2 10.11 -24.04 -42.01
N LYS A 3 11.09 -24.84 -41.57
CA LYS A 3 11.27 -25.18 -40.13
C LYS A 3 11.72 -23.99 -39.29
N GLN A 4 12.54 -23.08 -39.86
CA GLN A 4 12.98 -21.89 -39.14
C GLN A 4 11.86 -20.86 -38.96
N ILE A 5 10.99 -20.71 -39.95
CA ILE A 5 9.82 -19.81 -39.88
C ILE A 5 8.82 -20.31 -38.80
N LEU A 6 8.59 -21.62 -38.71
CA LEU A 6 7.72 -22.20 -37.67
C LEU A 6 8.27 -22.03 -36.27
N GLN A 7 9.59 -22.13 -36.04
CA GLN A 7 10.21 -21.85 -34.76
C GLN A 7 10.10 -20.39 -34.33
N LEU A 8 10.33 -19.46 -35.26
CA LEU A 8 10.20 -18.02 -35.01
C LEU A 8 8.76 -17.62 -34.65
N LEU A 9 7.76 -18.17 -35.35
CA LEU A 9 6.34 -17.96 -35.07
C LEU A 9 5.93 -18.50 -33.70
N SER A 10 6.49 -19.65 -33.28
CA SER A 10 6.21 -20.25 -31.96
C SER A 10 6.77 -19.40 -30.81
N ILE A 11 7.97 -18.84 -30.96
CA ILE A 11 8.62 -18.00 -29.96
C ILE A 11 7.89 -16.66 -29.81
N THR A 12 7.44 -16.06 -30.92
CA THR A 12 6.69 -14.80 -30.86
C THR A 12 5.31 -14.96 -30.25
N LEU A 13 4.60 -16.06 -30.51
CA LEU A 13 3.31 -16.38 -29.86
C LEU A 13 3.47 -16.62 -28.36
N LEU A 14 4.53 -17.34 -27.94
CA LEU A 14 4.80 -17.57 -26.51
C LEU A 14 5.12 -16.26 -25.78
N SER A 15 5.85 -15.35 -26.40
CA SER A 15 6.19 -14.05 -25.81
C SER A 15 4.99 -13.13 -25.65
N ILE A 16 4.04 -13.17 -26.59
CA ILE A 16 2.80 -12.36 -26.54
C ILE A 16 1.87 -12.89 -25.45
N THR A 17 1.78 -14.20 -25.25
CA THR A 17 0.95 -14.79 -24.19
C THR A 17 1.52 -14.55 -22.80
N LEU A 18 2.85 -14.54 -22.61
CA LEU A 18 3.47 -14.19 -21.33
C LEU A 18 3.25 -12.71 -20.96
N LEU A 19 3.33 -11.79 -21.93
CA LEU A 19 3.05 -10.37 -21.71
C LEU A 19 1.59 -10.09 -21.34
N ALA A 20 0.64 -10.84 -21.89
CA ALA A 20 -0.78 -10.68 -21.58
C ALA A 20 -1.14 -11.18 -20.16
N LEU A 21 -0.46 -12.21 -19.64
CA LEU A 21 -0.68 -12.75 -18.30
C LEU A 21 -0.17 -11.84 -17.17
N SER A 22 0.81 -10.99 -17.43
CA SER A 22 1.36 -10.08 -16.43
C SER A 22 0.50 -8.83 -16.17
N GLN A 23 -0.46 -8.52 -17.03
CA GLN A 23 -1.31 -7.33 -16.90
C GLN A 23 -2.60 -7.57 -16.11
N THR A 24 -2.97 -8.83 -15.85
CA THR A 24 -4.24 -9.14 -15.16
C THR A 24 -4.18 -8.98 -13.64
N GLN A 25 -3.01 -8.92 -13.04
CA GLN A 25 -2.86 -8.84 -11.58
C GLN A 25 -3.21 -7.46 -10.98
N GLY A 26 -3.09 -6.38 -11.76
CA GLY A 26 -3.42 -5.02 -11.29
C GLY A 26 -4.93 -4.75 -11.18
N PHE A 27 -5.74 -5.39 -12.01
CA PHE A 27 -7.18 -5.14 -12.04
C PHE A 27 -7.95 -5.77 -10.85
N ALA A 28 -7.48 -6.90 -10.33
CA ALA A 28 -8.14 -7.56 -9.20
C ALA A 28 -8.01 -6.76 -7.89
N GLN A 29 -6.90 -6.07 -7.69
CA GLN A 29 -6.67 -5.26 -6.49
C GLN A 29 -7.48 -3.95 -6.47
N GLN A 30 -7.72 -3.34 -7.63
CA GLN A 30 -8.56 -2.14 -7.73
C GLN A 30 -10.04 -2.42 -7.47
N SER A 31 -10.51 -3.64 -7.67
CA SER A 31 -11.91 -4.00 -7.44
C SER A 31 -12.33 -3.86 -5.98
N ASP A 32 -11.46 -4.23 -5.05
CA ASP A 32 -11.75 -4.15 -3.61
C ASP A 32 -11.89 -2.71 -3.11
N CYS A 33 -11.17 -1.76 -3.71
CA CYS A 33 -11.34 -0.33 -3.41
C CYS A 33 -12.76 0.18 -3.72
N GLY A 34 -13.50 -0.47 -4.63
CA GLY A 34 -14.87 -0.13 -4.97
C GLY A 34 -15.87 -0.27 -3.82
N PHE A 35 -15.58 -1.10 -2.83
CA PHE A 35 -16.42 -1.33 -1.66
C PHE A 35 -16.23 -0.29 -0.54
N ILE A 36 -15.23 0.58 -0.66
CA ILE A 36 -14.98 1.66 0.31
C ILE A 36 -16.03 2.75 0.14
N GLN A 37 -16.77 3.07 1.21
CA GLN A 37 -17.85 4.05 1.18
C GLN A 37 -17.35 5.50 1.25
N ASN A 38 -16.27 5.75 2.00
CA ASN A 38 -15.67 7.07 2.06
C ASN A 38 -14.94 7.39 0.75
N PRO A 39 -15.36 8.46 0.00
CA PRO A 39 -14.84 8.75 -1.33
C PRO A 39 -13.33 9.08 -1.34
N ASP A 40 -12.84 9.78 -0.30
CA ASP A 40 -11.43 10.14 -0.20
C ASP A 40 -10.56 8.90 0.06
N ARG A 41 -11.01 7.99 0.94
CA ARG A 41 -10.35 6.70 1.18
C ARG A 41 -10.42 5.79 -0.04
N GLN A 42 -11.53 5.82 -0.78
CA GLN A 42 -11.67 5.06 -2.02
C GLN A 42 -10.65 5.53 -3.06
N ALA A 43 -10.53 6.86 -3.26
CA ALA A 43 -9.56 7.44 -4.18
C ALA A 43 -8.13 7.13 -3.76
N TYR A 44 -7.82 7.24 -2.46
CA TYR A 44 -6.52 6.86 -1.91
C TYR A 44 -6.21 5.38 -2.15
N CYS A 45 -7.14 4.48 -1.84
CA CYS A 45 -6.98 3.05 -2.10
C CYS A 45 -6.64 2.78 -3.57
N ARG A 46 -7.38 3.36 -4.51
CA ARG A 46 -7.12 3.20 -5.96
C ARG A 46 -5.74 3.70 -6.36
N ALA A 47 -5.31 4.83 -5.79
CA ALA A 47 -4.00 5.39 -6.07
C ALA A 47 -2.86 4.43 -5.69
N ILE A 48 -2.88 3.92 -4.45
CA ILE A 48 -1.81 3.04 -3.93
C ILE A 48 -1.87 1.61 -4.46
N SER A 49 -3.05 1.16 -4.95
CA SER A 49 -3.24 -0.17 -5.55
C SER A 49 -2.91 -0.21 -7.05
N GLY A 50 -2.09 0.72 -7.54
CA GLY A 50 -1.62 0.73 -8.93
C GLY A 50 -2.28 1.76 -9.85
N GLY A 51 -3.26 2.53 -9.37
CA GLY A 51 -3.90 3.60 -10.15
C GLY A 51 -3.06 4.87 -10.27
N GLY A 52 -2.01 4.99 -9.45
CA GLY A 52 -1.05 6.09 -9.50
C GLY A 52 -1.58 7.44 -9.00
N SER A 53 -0.74 8.47 -9.13
CA SER A 53 -0.96 9.81 -8.55
C SER A 53 -2.17 10.56 -9.09
N SER A 54 -2.72 10.19 -10.25
CA SER A 54 -3.92 10.81 -10.82
C SER A 54 -5.13 10.69 -9.90
N HIS A 55 -5.25 9.57 -9.19
CA HIS A 55 -6.34 9.36 -8.23
C HIS A 55 -6.22 10.24 -6.97
N CYS A 56 -5.03 10.72 -6.62
CA CYS A 56 -4.84 11.64 -5.49
C CYS A 56 -5.56 12.99 -5.70
N GLY A 57 -5.80 13.39 -6.95
CA GLY A 57 -6.53 14.60 -7.28
C GLY A 57 -8.01 14.59 -6.87
N PHE A 58 -8.60 13.41 -6.66
CA PHE A 58 -9.99 13.25 -6.22
C PHE A 58 -10.16 13.31 -4.70
N ILE A 59 -9.06 13.30 -3.94
CA ILE A 59 -9.08 13.41 -2.47
C ILE A 59 -9.29 14.87 -2.07
N ARG A 60 -10.31 15.13 -1.26
CA ARG A 60 -10.66 16.48 -0.76
C ARG A 60 -9.97 16.80 0.56
N GLU A 61 -9.69 15.78 1.37
CA GLU A 61 -8.99 15.92 2.64
C GLU A 61 -7.51 16.21 2.37
N PRO A 62 -6.96 17.40 2.78
CA PRO A 62 -5.65 17.86 2.34
C PRO A 62 -4.49 16.97 2.81
N ASP A 63 -4.55 16.48 4.05
CA ASP A 63 -3.48 15.67 4.63
C ASP A 63 -3.42 14.29 3.94
N LEU A 64 -4.59 13.67 3.68
CA LEU A 64 -4.67 12.42 2.93
C LEU A 64 -4.24 12.59 1.47
N GLN A 65 -4.57 13.74 0.85
CA GLN A 65 -4.11 14.05 -0.51
C GLN A 65 -2.59 14.17 -0.58
N ALA A 66 -1.97 14.89 0.36
CA ALA A 66 -0.53 15.04 0.45
C ALA A 66 0.16 13.68 0.67
N ARG A 67 -0.38 12.86 1.58
CA ARG A 67 0.08 11.49 1.80
C ARG A 67 -0.01 10.64 0.52
N CYS A 68 -1.15 10.68 -0.15
CA CYS A 68 -1.36 9.99 -1.42
C CYS A 68 -0.26 10.33 -2.44
N ARG A 69 -0.01 11.62 -2.65
CA ARG A 69 1.04 12.09 -3.58
C ARG A 69 2.43 11.61 -3.17
N ALA A 70 2.73 11.62 -1.86
CA ALA A 70 4.00 11.13 -1.35
C ALA A 70 4.24 9.66 -1.71
N GLU A 71 3.24 8.81 -1.44
CA GLU A 71 3.34 7.36 -1.63
C GLU A 71 3.24 6.92 -3.10
N THR A 72 2.68 7.76 -3.98
CA THR A 72 2.55 7.47 -5.42
C THR A 72 3.63 8.11 -6.29
N GLY A 73 4.79 8.45 -5.72
CA GLY A 73 5.97 8.91 -6.46
C GLY A 73 6.44 10.33 -6.16
N GLY A 74 5.70 11.14 -5.37
CA GLY A 74 6.11 12.48 -4.97
C GLY A 74 7.17 12.51 -3.87
N GLY A 75 7.41 11.38 -3.21
CA GLY A 75 8.43 11.22 -2.19
C GLY A 75 8.16 12.00 -0.90
N SER A 76 9.13 11.97 0.02
CA SER A 76 9.01 12.51 1.39
C SER A 76 8.78 14.03 1.47
N SER A 77 9.09 14.78 0.41
CA SER A 77 8.80 16.23 0.34
C SER A 77 7.31 16.53 0.47
N GLN A 78 6.45 15.66 -0.07
CA GLN A 78 4.99 15.82 0.02
C GLN A 78 4.48 15.62 1.45
N CYS A 79 5.16 14.82 2.28
CA CYS A 79 4.80 14.64 3.68
C CYS A 79 4.89 15.95 4.48
N GLY A 80 5.69 16.92 4.03
CA GLY A 80 5.81 18.25 4.67
C GLY A 80 4.51 19.07 4.65
N PHE A 81 3.59 18.78 3.74
CA PHE A 81 2.30 19.45 3.64
C PHE A 81 1.22 18.87 4.58
N ILE A 82 1.50 17.76 5.25
CA ILE A 82 0.58 17.11 6.20
C ILE A 82 0.64 17.87 7.53
N ARG A 83 -0.51 18.29 8.06
CA ARG A 83 -0.66 19.02 9.32
C ARG A 83 -0.76 18.09 10.53
N ASP A 84 -1.43 16.95 10.37
CA ASP A 84 -1.47 15.91 11.40
C ASP A 84 -0.06 15.31 11.58
N ARG A 85 0.49 15.46 12.78
CA ARG A 85 1.87 15.06 13.09
C ARG A 85 2.09 13.55 12.99
N ASP A 86 1.12 12.78 13.42
CA ASP A 86 1.18 11.31 13.36
C ASP A 86 1.15 10.83 11.91
N MET A 87 0.25 11.40 11.10
CA MET A 87 0.17 11.09 9.67
C MET A 87 1.43 11.56 8.94
N GLN A 88 1.98 12.72 9.30
CA GLN A 88 3.23 13.23 8.71
C GLN A 88 4.41 12.28 8.99
N ALA A 89 4.57 11.84 10.24
CA ALA A 89 5.62 10.89 10.62
C ALA A 89 5.45 9.54 9.92
N ALA A 90 4.22 9.00 9.88
CA ALA A 90 3.90 7.77 9.16
C ALA A 90 4.19 7.88 7.65
N CYS A 91 3.86 9.03 7.04
CA CYS A 91 4.16 9.32 5.63
C CYS A 91 5.66 9.28 5.36
N ARG A 92 6.48 9.92 6.20
CA ARG A 92 7.94 9.89 6.06
C ARG A 92 8.49 8.47 6.19
N ALA A 93 8.01 7.70 7.17
CA ALA A 93 8.42 6.32 7.34
C ALA A 93 8.12 5.46 6.10
N SER A 94 6.91 5.59 5.52
CA SER A 94 6.51 4.82 4.34
C SER A 94 7.32 5.19 3.09
N THR A 95 7.59 6.49 2.87
CA THR A 95 8.37 6.97 1.72
C THR A 95 9.87 6.67 1.85
N GLU A 96 10.45 6.71 3.05
CA GLU A 96 11.84 6.31 3.29
C GLU A 96 12.04 4.81 3.04
N ARG A 97 11.09 3.99 3.47
CA ARG A 97 11.11 2.55 3.18
C ARG A 97 11.09 2.26 1.68
N ALA A 98 10.25 2.96 0.92
CA ALA A 98 10.14 2.78 -0.53
C ALA A 98 11.44 3.15 -1.27
N ASN A 99 12.17 4.17 -0.78
CA ASN A 99 13.37 4.69 -1.42
C ASN A 99 14.66 3.95 -1.02
N SER A 100 14.65 3.16 0.04
CA SER A 100 15.86 2.58 0.62
C SER A 100 15.63 1.13 1.03
N SER A 101 15.83 0.20 0.10
CA SER A 101 15.77 -1.25 0.37
C SER A 101 16.72 -1.70 1.50
N ASN A 102 17.71 -0.88 1.87
CA ASN A 102 18.75 -1.18 2.86
C ASN A 102 18.70 -0.33 4.14
N ASN A 103 17.74 0.61 4.28
CA ASN A 103 17.73 1.56 5.40
C ASN A 103 16.46 1.44 6.27
N ILE A 104 16.18 0.22 6.74
CA ILE A 104 15.07 -0.10 7.67
C ILE A 104 15.16 0.74 8.96
N GLY A 105 16.38 1.07 9.40
CA GLY A 105 16.60 1.88 10.60
C GLY A 105 16.09 3.31 10.51
N SER A 106 16.20 3.95 9.34
CA SER A 106 15.71 5.32 9.11
C SER A 106 14.19 5.37 9.12
N ALA A 107 13.52 4.48 8.38
CA ALA A 107 12.06 4.43 8.34
C ALA A 107 11.45 4.16 9.72
N SER A 108 12.02 3.27 10.53
CA SER A 108 11.54 2.99 11.89
C SER A 108 11.77 4.13 12.86
N SER A 109 12.80 4.97 12.66
CA SER A 109 13.05 6.15 13.51
C SER A 109 11.96 7.20 13.38
N GLN A 110 11.39 7.39 12.18
CA GLN A 110 10.27 8.30 11.95
C GLN A 110 9.03 7.89 12.75
N CYS A 111 8.81 6.58 12.92
CA CYS A 111 7.69 6.09 13.73
C CYS A 111 7.77 6.53 15.20
N GLY A 112 8.96 6.88 15.70
CA GLY A 112 9.16 7.38 17.07
C GLY A 112 8.48 8.73 17.35
N PHE A 113 8.17 9.51 16.30
CA PHE A 113 7.50 10.80 16.43
C PHE A 113 5.96 10.69 16.48
N ILE A 114 5.40 9.50 16.27
CA ILE A 114 3.95 9.24 16.35
C ILE A 114 3.55 9.19 17.82
N GLN A 115 2.53 9.99 18.18
CA GLN A 115 2.04 10.10 19.56
C GLN A 115 1.03 9.00 19.92
N ASP A 116 0.19 8.61 18.98
CA ASP A 116 -0.76 7.51 19.16
C ASP A 116 0.00 6.17 19.22
N PRO A 117 -0.08 5.43 20.36
CA PRO A 117 0.72 4.21 20.53
C PRO A 117 0.36 3.10 19.55
N ASP A 118 -0.91 2.98 19.16
CA ASP A 118 -1.36 1.97 18.20
C ASP A 118 -0.85 2.27 16.80
N LYS A 119 -0.94 3.55 16.37
CA LYS A 119 -0.37 4.00 15.09
C LYS A 119 1.15 3.89 15.09
N GLN A 120 1.82 4.16 16.22
CA GLN A 120 3.26 4.02 16.36
C GLN A 120 3.69 2.56 16.18
N ALA A 121 3.01 1.62 16.85
CA ALA A 121 3.27 0.19 16.72
C ALA A 121 3.01 -0.30 15.28
N TYR A 122 1.92 0.15 14.67
CA TYR A 122 1.61 -0.15 13.27
C TYR A 122 2.71 0.37 12.32
N CYS A 123 3.13 1.61 12.48
CA CYS A 123 4.22 2.20 11.70
C CYS A 123 5.50 1.37 11.82
N ARG A 124 5.92 1.00 13.04
CA ARG A 124 7.11 0.18 13.26
C ARG A 124 7.00 -1.19 12.59
N ALA A 125 5.84 -1.85 12.72
CA ALA A 125 5.60 -3.13 12.08
C ALA A 125 5.79 -3.07 10.56
N THR A 126 5.12 -2.13 9.93
CA THR A 126 5.14 -1.96 8.47
C THR A 126 6.44 -1.36 7.93
N SER A 127 7.23 -0.70 8.78
CA SER A 127 8.56 -0.15 8.42
C SER A 127 9.71 -1.14 8.62
N GLY A 128 9.44 -2.44 8.81
CA GLY A 128 10.45 -3.49 8.90
C GLY A 128 10.59 -4.17 10.26
N GLY A 129 9.85 -3.71 11.28
CA GLY A 129 9.80 -4.37 12.61
C GLY A 129 9.03 -5.69 12.61
N GLY A 130 8.27 -5.97 11.54
CA GLY A 130 7.55 -7.23 11.36
C GLY A 130 6.33 -7.40 12.28
N SER A 131 5.69 -8.58 12.14
CA SER A 131 4.40 -8.87 12.79
C SER A 131 4.43 -8.87 14.33
N SER A 132 5.59 -9.00 14.96
CA SER A 132 5.72 -8.90 16.42
C SER A 132 5.25 -7.55 16.97
N GLN A 133 5.45 -6.47 16.22
CA GLN A 133 5.01 -5.13 16.62
C GLN A 133 3.48 -5.00 16.58
N CYS A 134 2.78 -5.78 15.77
CA CYS A 134 1.31 -5.79 15.73
C CYS A 134 0.68 -6.23 17.05
N GLY A 135 1.40 -6.99 17.88
CA GLY A 135 0.95 -7.42 19.20
C GLY A 135 0.76 -6.28 20.20
N PHE A 136 1.38 -5.12 19.98
CA PHE A 136 1.26 -3.94 20.83
C PHE A 136 0.05 -3.06 20.47
N ILE A 137 -0.63 -3.32 19.34
CA ILE A 137 -1.82 -2.59 18.91
C ILE A 137 -3.03 -3.10 19.68
N ARG A 138 -3.76 -2.20 20.33
CA ARG A 138 -4.96 -2.50 21.15
C ARG A 138 -6.24 -2.44 20.31
N GLU A 139 -6.28 -1.58 19.29
CA GLU A 139 -7.42 -1.47 18.38
C GLU A 139 -7.47 -2.71 17.46
N PRO A 140 -8.56 -3.54 17.54
CA PRO A 140 -8.57 -4.86 16.89
C PRO A 140 -8.50 -4.80 15.37
N ASP A 141 -9.17 -3.82 14.73
CA ASP A 141 -9.20 -3.69 13.29
C ASP A 141 -7.81 -3.27 12.76
N LEU A 142 -7.14 -2.33 13.45
CA LEU A 142 -5.79 -1.92 13.11
C LEU A 142 -4.77 -3.04 13.35
N GLN A 143 -4.96 -3.85 14.40
CA GLN A 143 -4.11 -5.01 14.67
C GLN A 143 -4.24 -6.05 13.55
N ALA A 144 -5.48 -6.34 13.10
CA ALA A 144 -5.72 -7.27 11.99
C ALA A 144 -5.11 -6.75 10.68
N MET A 145 -5.26 -5.45 10.40
CA MET A 145 -4.63 -4.78 9.25
C MET A 145 -3.10 -4.92 9.29
N CYS A 146 -2.51 -4.64 10.46
CA CYS A 146 -1.07 -4.78 10.69
C CYS A 146 -0.59 -6.20 10.37
N ARG A 147 -1.26 -7.22 10.90
CA ARG A 147 -0.90 -8.62 10.64
C ARG A 147 -1.04 -8.99 9.16
N ALA A 148 -2.06 -8.49 8.50
CA ALA A 148 -2.27 -8.71 7.07
C ALA A 148 -1.07 -8.21 6.24
N GLU A 149 -0.64 -6.97 6.49
CA GLU A 149 0.44 -6.32 5.75
C GLU A 149 1.84 -6.85 6.11
N THR A 150 2.01 -7.43 7.30
CA THR A 150 3.32 -7.94 7.77
C THR A 150 3.51 -9.44 7.57
N GLY A 151 2.77 -10.06 6.67
CA GLY A 151 2.97 -11.45 6.24
C GLY A 151 1.79 -12.41 6.49
N GLY A 152 0.73 -11.95 7.17
CA GLY A 152 -0.48 -12.75 7.38
C GLY A 152 -1.41 -12.82 6.16
N GLY A 153 -1.18 -11.93 5.18
CA GLY A 153 -1.96 -11.91 3.93
C GLY A 153 -3.43 -11.56 4.12
N SER A 154 -4.20 -11.69 3.03
CA SER A 154 -5.60 -11.27 2.96
C SER A 154 -6.55 -12.03 3.91
N SER A 155 -6.16 -13.19 4.44
CA SER A 155 -6.94 -13.93 5.44
C SER A 155 -7.16 -13.12 6.72
N GLN A 156 -6.18 -12.29 7.12
CA GLN A 156 -6.29 -11.44 8.30
C GLN A 156 -7.30 -10.30 8.12
N CYS A 157 -7.56 -9.86 6.88
CA CYS A 157 -8.56 -8.85 6.58
C CYS A 157 -9.99 -9.29 6.98
N GLY A 158 -10.24 -10.60 7.07
CA GLY A 158 -11.53 -11.15 7.52
C GLY A 158 -11.89 -10.80 8.97
N PHE A 159 -10.91 -10.48 9.80
CA PHE A 159 -11.11 -10.09 11.21
C PHE A 159 -11.43 -8.60 11.39
N ILE A 160 -11.31 -7.78 10.34
CA ILE A 160 -11.62 -6.36 10.39
C ILE A 160 -13.13 -6.15 10.31
N ARG A 161 -13.71 -5.44 11.28
CA ARG A 161 -15.15 -5.14 11.39
C ARG A 161 -15.54 -3.91 10.58
N ASN A 162 -14.68 -2.90 10.51
CA ASN A 162 -14.89 -1.72 9.69
C ASN A 162 -14.78 -2.10 8.20
N ARG A 163 -15.89 -1.95 7.47
CA ARG A 163 -16.00 -2.38 6.06
C ARG A 163 -15.02 -1.65 5.13
N ASP A 164 -14.82 -0.35 5.34
CA ASP A 164 -13.89 0.44 4.53
C ASP A 164 -12.44 -0.02 4.77
N MET A 165 -12.08 -0.25 6.03
CA MET A 165 -10.75 -0.76 6.40
C MET A 165 -10.56 -2.20 5.89
N GLN A 166 -11.59 -3.05 5.96
CA GLN A 166 -11.54 -4.42 5.43
C GLN A 166 -11.29 -4.43 3.92
N ALA A 167 -12.02 -3.59 3.18
CA ALA A 167 -11.85 -3.46 1.72
C ALA A 167 -10.46 -2.91 1.37
N ALA A 168 -9.99 -1.89 2.09
CA ALA A 168 -8.63 -1.36 1.93
C ALA A 168 -7.56 -2.42 2.20
N CYS A 169 -7.74 -3.22 3.28
CA CYS A 169 -6.85 -4.32 3.61
C CYS A 169 -6.71 -5.32 2.44
N ARG A 170 -7.82 -5.79 1.89
CA ARG A 170 -7.82 -6.73 0.75
C ARG A 170 -7.17 -6.15 -0.49
N ALA A 171 -7.32 -4.85 -0.71
CA ALA A 171 -6.73 -4.18 -1.87
C ALA A 171 -5.20 -4.08 -1.80
N VAL A 172 -4.61 -4.03 -0.59
CA VAL A 172 -3.15 -3.86 -0.41
C VAL A 172 -2.42 -5.14 -0.02
N THR A 173 -3.14 -6.20 0.39
CA THR A 173 -2.57 -7.50 0.77
C THR A 173 -2.76 -8.54 -0.33
N LYS A 174 -1.73 -9.31 -0.61
CA LYS A 174 -1.73 -10.41 -1.58
C LYS A 174 -1.97 -11.75 -0.89
#